data_f71311ff3019a080505b1ed2a344f11d
#
_entry.id   f71311ff3019a080505b1ed2a344f11d
#
_cell.length_a   1.000
_cell.length_b   1.000
_cell.length_c   1.000
_cell.angle_alpha   90.00
_cell.angle_beta   90.00
_cell.angle_gamma   90.00
#
_symmetry.space_group_name_H-M   'P 1'
#
loop_
_entity.id
_entity.type
_entity.pdbx_description
1 polymer ?
#
loop_
_entity_poly.entity_id
_entity_poly.type
_entity_poly.pdbx_seq_one_letter_code
_entity_poly.pdbx_strand_id
1 'polypeptide(L)'
;MTLGEKIQTARKQAGLTQEQLARKLFVTRAAVAKWESNGGTPDVQNLKTLARLFNIPMEDLLNDDLEIDRFGFREDVQTDDPDAAAASRFPEAYWVRRAVLLHGLGKVEAFFNFLTFGLLKIIWVLKHADEFKKHYFVAEMGDMQYFIVIDAESITTTPMPHRARKSNEFQIDGRTYLL
;
A
#
# COMPACT_ATOMS: atom_id res chain seq x y z
N MET A 1 20.20 2.47 7.36
CA MET A 1 19.62 3.67 6.69
C MET A 1 19.06 4.60 7.77
N THR A 2 19.53 5.84 7.82
CA THR A 2 19.05 6.82 8.82
C THR A 2 17.59 7.21 8.62
N LEU A 3 16.95 7.75 9.66
CA LEU A 3 15.57 8.22 9.56
C LEU A 3 15.38 9.25 8.42
N GLY A 4 16.31 10.18 8.27
CA GLY A 4 16.24 11.19 7.21
C GLY A 4 16.33 10.60 5.81
N GLU A 5 17.22 9.63 5.61
CA GLU A 5 17.34 8.89 4.34
C GLU A 5 16.06 8.11 4.02
N LYS A 6 15.44 7.48 5.05
CA LYS A 6 14.16 6.79 4.88
C LYS A 6 13.05 7.74 4.47
N ILE A 7 12.92 8.89 5.15
CA ILE A 7 11.92 9.92 4.80
C ILE A 7 12.13 10.40 3.36
N GLN A 8 13.38 10.69 2.98
CA GLN A 8 13.70 11.15 1.63
C GLN A 8 13.36 10.09 0.57
N THR A 9 13.74 8.84 0.82
CA THR A 9 13.51 7.72 -0.10
C THR A 9 12.01 7.48 -0.27
N ALA A 10 11.26 7.40 0.84
CA ALA A 10 9.82 7.22 0.82
C ALA A 10 9.11 8.36 0.07
N ARG A 11 9.49 9.61 0.33
CA ARG A 11 8.95 10.76 -0.37
C ARG A 11 9.19 10.69 -1.89
N LYS A 12 10.43 10.37 -2.30
CA LYS A 12 10.78 10.25 -3.73
C LYS A 12 10.01 9.12 -4.40
N GLN A 13 9.88 7.98 -3.75
CA GLN A 13 9.11 6.83 -4.26
C GLN A 13 7.61 7.15 -4.36
N ALA A 14 7.08 7.97 -3.44
CA ALA A 14 5.71 8.48 -3.53
C ALA A 14 5.51 9.58 -4.59
N GLY A 15 6.57 9.98 -5.31
CA GLY A 15 6.52 11.06 -6.31
C GLY A 15 6.27 12.45 -5.71
N LEU A 16 6.54 12.63 -4.41
CA LEU A 16 6.27 13.89 -3.71
C LEU A 16 7.50 14.82 -3.71
N THR A 17 7.27 16.11 -3.89
CA THR A 17 8.24 17.16 -3.55
C THR A 17 8.29 17.36 -2.04
N GLN A 18 9.37 17.96 -1.51
CA GLN A 18 9.45 18.35 -0.09
C GLN A 18 8.28 19.27 0.33
N GLU A 19 7.86 20.15 -0.55
CA GLU A 19 6.72 21.04 -0.32
C GLU A 19 5.41 20.27 -0.21
N GLN A 20 5.19 19.29 -1.08
CA GLN A 20 3.99 18.44 -1.05
C GLN A 20 3.94 17.57 0.21
N LEU A 21 5.08 16.99 0.61
CA LEU A 21 5.17 16.25 1.88
C LEU A 21 4.89 17.17 3.08
N ALA A 22 5.48 18.36 3.08
CA ALA A 22 5.29 19.34 4.15
C ALA A 22 3.80 19.72 4.32
N ARG A 23 3.08 19.95 3.23
CA ARG A 23 1.62 20.20 3.27
C ARG A 23 0.85 19.05 3.86
N LYS A 24 1.15 17.80 3.48
CA LYS A 24 0.48 16.60 4.02
C LYS A 24 0.74 16.42 5.53
N LEU A 25 1.88 16.88 6.03
CA LEU A 25 2.27 16.81 7.44
C LEU A 25 1.90 18.08 8.23
N PHE A 26 1.35 19.11 7.58
CA PHE A 26 1.06 20.43 8.18
C PHE A 26 2.30 21.08 8.81
N VAL A 27 3.46 20.95 8.17
CA VAL A 27 4.74 21.53 8.58
C VAL A 27 5.33 22.43 7.48
N THR A 28 6.45 23.08 7.75
CA THR A 28 7.15 23.87 6.74
C THR A 28 8.02 22.96 5.85
N ARG A 29 8.26 23.37 4.60
CA ARG A 29 9.23 22.71 3.71
C ARG A 29 10.61 22.62 4.35
N ALA A 30 11.02 23.67 5.09
CA ALA A 30 12.30 23.72 5.78
C ALA A 30 12.43 22.64 6.86
N ALA A 31 11.33 22.30 7.56
CA ALA A 31 11.31 21.20 8.52
C ALA A 31 11.59 19.87 7.82
N VAL A 32 10.88 19.57 6.71
CA VAL A 32 11.11 18.36 5.91
C VAL A 32 12.56 18.30 5.41
N ALA A 33 13.09 19.38 4.84
CA ALA A 33 14.46 19.44 4.36
C ALA A 33 15.47 19.17 5.49
N LYS A 34 15.21 19.71 6.69
CA LYS A 34 16.04 19.49 7.89
C LYS A 34 16.02 18.03 8.33
N TRP A 35 14.86 17.38 8.31
CA TRP A 35 14.74 15.95 8.64
C TRP A 35 15.48 15.06 7.64
N GLU A 36 15.28 15.30 6.34
CA GLU A 36 15.93 14.55 5.27
C GLU A 36 17.46 14.67 5.25
N SER A 37 18.00 15.79 5.76
CA SER A 37 19.44 16.00 5.91
C SER A 37 20.00 15.54 7.26
N ASN A 38 19.20 14.86 8.08
CA ASN A 38 19.54 14.49 9.47
C ASN A 38 19.92 15.69 10.38
N GLY A 39 19.50 16.90 10.00
CA GLY A 39 19.73 18.12 10.79
C GLY A 39 18.72 18.30 11.94
N GLY A 40 17.76 17.39 12.07
CA GLY A 40 16.76 17.35 13.13
C GLY A 40 15.86 16.14 12.98
N THR A 41 15.06 15.88 14.02
CA THR A 41 14.13 14.74 14.06
C THR A 41 12.68 15.24 14.09
N PRO A 42 11.75 14.61 13.36
CA PRO A 42 10.33 14.88 13.52
C PRO A 42 9.88 14.59 14.96
N ASP A 43 8.90 15.33 15.45
CA ASP A 43 8.25 14.98 16.70
C ASP A 43 7.42 13.68 16.58
N VAL A 44 6.96 13.16 17.71
CA VAL A 44 6.23 11.87 17.76
C VAL A 44 4.96 11.89 16.90
N GLN A 45 4.27 13.02 16.83
CA GLN A 45 3.07 13.14 16.02
C GLN A 45 3.38 13.09 14.52
N ASN A 46 4.42 13.79 14.10
CA ASN A 46 4.90 13.75 12.73
C ASN A 46 5.46 12.37 12.37
N LEU A 47 6.16 11.68 13.29
CA LEU A 47 6.62 10.30 13.07
C LEU A 47 5.44 9.34 12.85
N LYS A 48 4.38 9.43 13.66
CA LYS A 48 3.15 8.63 13.47
C LYS A 48 2.51 8.91 12.12
N THR A 49 2.44 10.18 11.72
CA THR A 49 1.86 10.57 10.44
C THR A 49 2.70 10.08 9.27
N LEU A 50 4.03 10.16 9.36
CA LEU A 50 4.96 9.61 8.36
C LEU A 50 4.83 8.08 8.24
N ALA A 51 4.82 7.37 9.36
CA ALA A 51 4.65 5.92 9.41
C ALA A 51 3.33 5.48 8.72
N ARG A 52 2.23 6.19 9.01
CA ARG A 52 0.94 5.97 8.35
C ARG A 52 0.98 6.32 6.86
N LEU A 53 1.55 7.48 6.50
CA LEU A 53 1.63 7.97 5.13
C LEU A 53 2.42 7.02 4.24
N PHE A 54 3.54 6.50 4.73
CA PHE A 54 4.42 5.59 4.01
C PHE A 54 4.08 4.11 4.22
N ASN A 55 2.97 3.83 4.92
CA ASN A 55 2.47 2.48 5.20
C ASN A 55 3.57 1.54 5.75
N ILE A 56 4.27 2.00 6.76
CA ILE A 56 5.36 1.30 7.43
C ILE A 56 5.15 1.36 8.95
N PRO A 57 5.47 0.29 9.71
CA PRO A 57 5.51 0.34 11.17
C PRO A 57 6.45 1.45 11.67
N MET A 58 6.04 2.13 12.75
CA MET A 58 6.86 3.22 13.30
C MET A 58 8.22 2.70 13.81
N GLU A 59 8.25 1.47 14.32
CA GLU A 59 9.45 0.78 14.76
C GLU A 59 10.46 0.62 13.61
N ASP A 60 9.98 0.24 12.42
CA ASP A 60 10.81 0.06 11.23
C ASP A 60 11.31 1.41 10.69
N LEU A 61 10.48 2.45 10.80
CA LEU A 61 10.88 3.81 10.42
C LEU A 61 12.02 4.32 11.31
N LEU A 62 12.02 3.98 12.59
CA LEU A 62 13.01 4.41 13.60
C LEU A 62 14.23 3.49 13.72
N ASN A 63 14.19 2.29 13.16
CA ASN A 63 15.28 1.32 13.26
C ASN A 63 16.37 1.61 12.23
N ASP A 64 17.47 2.26 12.62
CA ASP A 64 18.58 2.63 11.74
C ASP A 64 19.32 1.42 11.14
N ASP A 65 19.24 0.25 11.76
CA ASP A 65 19.84 -1.00 11.24
C ASP A 65 19.02 -1.61 10.09
N LEU A 66 17.77 -1.20 9.95
CA LEU A 66 16.89 -1.68 8.90
C LEU A 66 17.05 -0.86 7.63
N GLU A 67 17.44 -1.54 6.55
CA GLU A 67 17.40 -0.96 5.21
C GLU A 67 16.02 -1.19 4.58
N ILE A 68 15.34 -0.10 4.23
CA ILE A 68 14.05 -0.14 3.56
C ILE A 68 14.26 0.42 2.16
N ASP A 69 14.28 -0.44 1.18
CA ASP A 69 14.44 -0.08 -0.24
C ASP A 69 13.10 0.28 -0.90
N ARG A 70 11.98 -0.09 -0.28
CA ARG A 70 10.63 0.10 -0.82
C ARG A 70 9.65 0.53 0.26
N PHE A 71 8.97 1.63 -0.01
CA PHE A 71 7.93 2.18 0.85
C PHE A 71 6.57 2.07 0.17
N GLY A 72 5.54 1.76 0.94
CA GLY A 72 4.17 1.97 0.54
C GLY A 72 3.80 3.46 0.60
N PHE A 73 2.61 3.78 0.14
CA PHE A 73 2.04 5.11 0.28
C PHE A 73 0.55 4.99 0.56
N ARG A 74 0.10 5.62 1.64
CA ARG A 74 -1.31 5.66 2.01
C ARG A 74 -1.84 7.10 1.91
N GLU A 75 -2.96 7.25 1.27
CA GLU A 75 -3.70 8.50 1.18
C GLU A 75 -5.13 8.27 1.66
N ASP A 76 -5.59 9.12 2.59
CA ASP A 76 -6.98 9.09 3.02
C ASP A 76 -7.81 9.81 1.93
N VAL A 77 -8.65 9.06 1.27
CA VAL A 77 -9.51 9.53 0.18
C VAL A 77 -10.85 8.84 0.30
N GLN A 78 -11.92 9.59 0.14
CA GLN A 78 -13.25 9.02 -0.08
C GLN A 78 -13.52 9.02 -1.58
N THR A 79 -13.84 7.86 -2.13
CA THR A 79 -14.14 7.73 -3.55
C THR A 79 -15.29 6.76 -3.78
N ASP A 80 -16.21 7.16 -4.65
CA ASP A 80 -17.29 6.32 -5.13
C ASP A 80 -16.91 5.60 -6.44
N ASP A 81 -15.79 5.99 -7.06
CA ASP A 81 -15.24 5.38 -8.28
C ASP A 81 -13.80 4.93 -8.07
N PRO A 82 -13.59 3.68 -7.63
CA PRO A 82 -12.25 3.12 -7.41
C PRO A 82 -11.41 3.03 -8.68
N ASP A 83 -12.01 2.83 -9.84
CA ASP A 83 -11.26 2.72 -11.11
C ASP A 83 -10.70 4.07 -11.51
N ALA A 84 -11.50 5.13 -11.44
CA ALA A 84 -11.03 6.50 -11.68
C ALA A 84 -9.97 6.92 -10.65
N ALA A 85 -10.16 6.56 -9.38
CA ALA A 85 -9.20 6.86 -8.32
C ALA A 85 -7.86 6.16 -8.55
N ALA A 86 -7.85 4.88 -8.94
CA ALA A 86 -6.63 4.14 -9.27
C ALA A 86 -5.91 4.75 -10.48
N ALA A 87 -6.64 5.10 -11.53
CA ALA A 87 -6.08 5.72 -12.73
C ALA A 87 -5.51 7.13 -12.45
N SER A 88 -6.19 7.94 -11.67
CA SER A 88 -5.75 9.29 -11.32
C SER A 88 -4.49 9.31 -10.45
N ARG A 89 -4.26 8.26 -9.67
CA ARG A 89 -3.08 8.12 -8.81
C ARG A 89 -1.78 7.97 -9.61
N PHE A 90 -1.87 7.37 -10.80
CA PHE A 90 -0.74 7.12 -11.69
C PHE A 90 -1.04 7.61 -13.12
N PRO A 91 -1.12 8.92 -13.35
CA PRO A 91 -1.45 9.47 -14.66
C PRO A 91 -0.41 9.14 -15.74
N GLU A 92 0.83 8.84 -15.34
CA GLU A 92 1.93 8.48 -16.24
C GLU A 92 2.14 6.95 -16.33
N ALA A 93 1.27 6.14 -15.71
CA ALA A 93 1.38 4.69 -15.79
C ALA A 93 1.12 4.21 -17.22
N TYR A 94 1.91 3.22 -17.67
CA TYR A 94 1.66 2.55 -18.95
C TYR A 94 0.30 1.83 -18.96
N TRP A 95 -0.10 1.31 -17.81
CA TRP A 95 -1.40 0.69 -17.60
C TRP A 95 -1.73 0.61 -16.11
N VAL A 96 -3.03 0.61 -15.81
CA VAL A 96 -3.61 0.29 -14.51
C VAL A 96 -4.64 -0.81 -14.73
N ARG A 97 -4.51 -1.92 -14.04
CA ARG A 97 -5.42 -3.08 -14.17
C ARG A 97 -6.00 -3.45 -12.81
N ARG A 98 -7.28 -3.80 -12.84
CA ARG A 98 -7.94 -4.35 -11.66
C ARG A 98 -7.39 -5.74 -11.38
N ALA A 99 -7.07 -6.02 -10.11
CA ALA A 99 -6.68 -7.32 -9.62
C ALA A 99 -7.81 -7.91 -8.77
N VAL A 100 -7.93 -9.23 -8.77
CA VAL A 100 -8.94 -9.95 -7.99
C VAL A 100 -8.23 -10.81 -6.96
N LEU A 101 -8.58 -10.62 -5.68
CA LEU A 101 -8.09 -11.48 -4.61
C LEU A 101 -8.67 -12.89 -4.77
N LEU A 102 -7.80 -13.87 -4.95
CA LEU A 102 -8.20 -15.27 -5.02
C LEU A 102 -8.41 -15.80 -3.60
N HIS A 103 -9.64 -15.96 -3.22
CA HIS A 103 -10.03 -16.61 -1.98
C HIS A 103 -10.21 -18.11 -2.24
N GLY A 104 -9.14 -18.87 -2.03
CA GLY A 104 -9.20 -20.33 -2.08
C GLY A 104 -9.53 -20.92 -0.73
N LEU A 105 -10.56 -21.75 -0.64
CA LEU A 105 -10.69 -22.66 0.49
C LEU A 105 -9.54 -23.69 0.39
N GLY A 106 -8.75 -23.85 1.45
CA GLY A 106 -7.78 -24.93 1.53
C GLY A 106 -8.47 -26.30 1.33
N LYS A 107 -7.72 -27.32 0.91
CA LYS A 107 -8.29 -28.66 0.65
C LYS A 107 -9.11 -29.21 1.82
N VAL A 108 -8.67 -28.93 3.05
CA VAL A 108 -9.36 -29.34 4.29
C VAL A 108 -10.65 -28.51 4.48
N GLU A 109 -10.60 -27.21 4.26
CA GLU A 109 -11.77 -26.33 4.35
C GLU A 109 -12.79 -26.64 3.25
N ALA A 110 -12.34 -26.98 2.04
CA ALA A 110 -13.22 -27.41 0.96
C ALA A 110 -13.97 -28.70 1.30
N PHE A 111 -13.30 -29.65 1.95
CA PHE A 111 -13.91 -30.89 2.42
C PHE A 111 -14.96 -30.65 3.52
N PHE A 112 -14.65 -29.83 4.51
CA PHE A 112 -15.60 -29.45 5.56
C PHE A 112 -16.76 -28.59 5.01
N ASN A 113 -16.50 -27.73 4.03
CA ASN A 113 -17.53 -26.95 3.37
C ASN A 113 -18.52 -27.86 2.61
N PHE A 114 -18.05 -28.93 1.99
CA PHE A 114 -18.89 -29.95 1.37
C PHE A 114 -19.77 -30.66 2.42
N LEU A 115 -19.20 -31.08 3.56
CA LEU A 115 -19.92 -31.74 4.65
C LEU A 115 -20.98 -30.85 5.32
N THR A 116 -20.77 -29.54 5.34
CA THR A 116 -21.69 -28.57 5.98
C THR A 116 -22.63 -27.88 4.98
N PHE A 117 -22.82 -28.44 3.78
CA PHE A 117 -23.67 -27.88 2.72
C PHE A 117 -23.39 -26.40 2.42
N GLY A 118 -22.13 -25.99 2.52
CA GLY A 118 -21.70 -24.63 2.21
C GLY A 118 -21.80 -23.62 3.36
N LEU A 119 -22.25 -24.01 4.55
CA LEU A 119 -22.35 -23.13 5.72
C LEU A 119 -21.03 -22.46 6.08
N LEU A 120 -19.90 -23.20 5.96
CA LEU A 120 -18.56 -22.64 6.20
C LEU A 120 -18.22 -21.52 5.23
N LYS A 121 -18.65 -21.62 3.99
CA LYS A 121 -18.46 -20.55 3.00
C LYS A 121 -19.23 -19.29 3.36
N ILE A 122 -20.45 -19.44 3.91
CA ILE A 122 -21.24 -18.30 4.38
C ILE A 122 -20.58 -17.64 5.58
N ILE A 123 -20.14 -18.42 6.57
CA ILE A 123 -19.42 -17.91 7.75
C ILE A 123 -18.12 -17.22 7.32
N TRP A 124 -17.40 -17.81 6.37
CA TRP A 124 -16.18 -17.25 5.83
C TRP A 124 -16.44 -15.91 5.12
N VAL A 125 -17.47 -15.83 4.27
CA VAL A 125 -17.88 -14.58 3.61
C VAL A 125 -18.24 -13.50 4.64
N LEU A 126 -19.01 -13.84 5.67
CA LEU A 126 -19.38 -12.90 6.74
C LEU A 126 -18.15 -12.42 7.52
N LYS A 127 -17.19 -13.30 7.80
CA LYS A 127 -15.96 -12.97 8.50
C LYS A 127 -15.03 -12.05 7.69
N HIS A 128 -15.09 -12.12 6.36
CA HIS A 128 -14.24 -11.33 5.45
C HIS A 128 -15.03 -10.27 4.68
N ALA A 129 -16.21 -9.89 5.19
CA ALA A 129 -17.09 -8.92 4.52
C ALA A 129 -16.40 -7.60 4.19
N ASP A 130 -15.46 -7.15 5.03
CA ASP A 130 -14.72 -5.91 4.80
C ASP A 130 -13.70 -6.03 3.64
N GLU A 131 -13.23 -7.23 3.33
CA GLU A 131 -12.35 -7.45 2.18
C GLU A 131 -13.08 -7.33 0.85
N PHE A 132 -14.39 -7.61 0.81
CA PHE A 132 -15.22 -7.42 -0.39
C PHE A 132 -15.48 -5.96 -0.74
N LYS A 133 -15.25 -5.05 0.22
CA LYS A 133 -15.33 -3.60 0.00
C LYS A 133 -14.03 -3.02 -0.55
N LYS A 134 -12.97 -3.81 -0.61
CA LYS A 134 -11.68 -3.38 -1.14
C LYS A 134 -11.58 -3.67 -2.62
N HIS A 135 -11.04 -2.71 -3.33
CA HIS A 135 -10.72 -2.83 -4.75
C HIS A 135 -9.20 -2.89 -4.91
N TYR A 136 -8.76 -3.83 -5.71
CA TYR A 136 -7.33 -4.11 -5.90
C TYR A 136 -6.95 -3.78 -7.34
N PHE A 137 -5.80 -3.11 -7.49
CA PHE A 137 -5.26 -2.76 -8.80
C PHE A 137 -3.75 -2.97 -8.82
N VAL A 138 -3.23 -3.12 -10.03
CA VAL A 138 -1.80 -3.05 -10.30
C VAL A 138 -1.57 -1.99 -11.34
N ALA A 139 -0.61 -1.10 -11.09
CA ALA A 139 -0.14 -0.10 -12.04
C ALA A 139 1.31 -0.38 -12.42
N GLU A 140 1.68 -0.13 -13.67
CA GLU A 140 3.06 -0.18 -14.13
C GLU A 140 3.54 1.21 -14.54
N MET A 141 4.60 1.67 -13.91
CA MET A 141 5.22 2.97 -14.18
C MET A 141 6.73 2.81 -14.26
N GLY A 142 7.30 3.04 -15.44
CA GLY A 142 8.71 2.78 -15.71
C GLY A 142 9.07 1.30 -15.51
N ASP A 143 10.07 1.02 -14.68
CA ASP A 143 10.52 -0.32 -14.36
C ASP A 143 9.84 -0.93 -13.13
N MET A 144 8.91 -0.20 -12.51
CA MET A 144 8.26 -0.59 -11.26
C MET A 144 6.80 -0.94 -11.48
N GLN A 145 6.32 -1.92 -10.71
CA GLN A 145 4.90 -2.18 -10.54
C GLN A 145 4.48 -1.82 -9.12
N TYR A 146 3.25 -1.33 -9.00
CA TYR A 146 2.66 -0.92 -7.75
C TYR A 146 1.35 -1.66 -7.53
N PHE A 147 1.20 -2.23 -6.36
CA PHE A 147 -0.07 -2.79 -5.91
C PHE A 147 -0.87 -1.70 -5.19
N ILE A 148 -2.11 -1.52 -5.61
CA ILE A 148 -2.99 -0.46 -5.11
C ILE A 148 -4.20 -1.13 -4.47
N VAL A 149 -4.47 -0.77 -3.23
CA VAL A 149 -5.68 -1.17 -2.50
C VAL A 149 -6.50 0.06 -2.23
N ILE A 150 -7.74 0.05 -2.68
CA ILE A 150 -8.70 1.13 -2.46
C ILE A 150 -9.82 0.57 -1.58
N ASP A 151 -10.02 1.18 -0.44
CA ASP A 151 -11.17 0.96 0.44
C ASP A 151 -12.02 2.24 0.54
N ALA A 152 -13.07 2.23 1.38
CA ALA A 152 -13.99 3.37 1.51
C ALA A 152 -13.32 4.66 2.02
N GLU A 153 -12.16 4.57 2.67
CA GLU A 153 -11.53 5.68 3.38
C GLU A 153 -10.13 5.99 2.88
N SER A 154 -9.50 5.07 2.15
CA SER A 154 -8.10 5.22 1.77
C SER A 154 -7.70 4.54 0.47
N ILE A 155 -6.63 5.08 -0.13
CA ILE A 155 -5.86 4.45 -1.20
C ILE A 155 -4.49 4.10 -0.63
N THR A 156 -4.13 2.82 -0.64
CA THR A 156 -2.81 2.34 -0.25
C THR A 156 -2.06 1.86 -1.47
N THR A 157 -0.88 2.38 -1.69
CA THR A 157 0.01 1.99 -2.79
C THR A 157 1.25 1.33 -2.20
N THR A 158 1.60 0.15 -2.68
CA THR A 158 2.77 -0.60 -2.24
C THR A 158 3.60 -1.02 -3.45
N PRO A 159 4.89 -0.71 -3.50
CA PRO A 159 5.77 -1.21 -4.55
C PRO A 159 5.82 -2.75 -4.53
N MET A 160 5.72 -3.38 -5.69
CA MET A 160 5.73 -4.84 -5.77
C MET A 160 7.17 -5.37 -5.76
N PRO A 161 7.46 -6.42 -4.95
CA PRO A 161 8.80 -7.01 -4.86
C PRO A 161 9.26 -7.66 -6.17
N HIS A 162 8.30 -8.13 -6.97
CA HIS A 162 8.54 -8.76 -8.27
C HIS A 162 7.49 -8.28 -9.27
N ARG A 163 7.88 -8.12 -10.53
CA ARG A 163 6.90 -7.91 -11.60
C ARG A 163 5.95 -9.11 -11.64
N ALA A 164 4.63 -8.83 -11.60
CA ALA A 164 3.65 -9.81 -12.00
C ALA A 164 3.95 -10.15 -13.47
N ARG A 165 4.64 -11.26 -13.67
CA ARG A 165 5.00 -11.73 -15.01
C ARG A 165 3.76 -12.36 -15.64
N LYS A 166 3.85 -12.70 -16.92
CA LYS A 166 2.87 -13.31 -17.84
C LYS A 166 1.92 -14.40 -17.28
N SER A 167 2.15 -14.95 -16.09
CA SER A 167 1.14 -15.64 -15.31
C SER A 167 0.32 -14.56 -14.61
N ASN A 168 -0.96 -14.48 -14.91
CA ASN A 168 -1.89 -13.51 -14.33
C ASN A 168 -2.00 -13.58 -12.79
N GLU A 169 -1.22 -14.42 -12.10
CA GLU A 169 -1.23 -14.60 -10.65
C GLU A 169 0.02 -14.03 -10.01
N PHE A 170 -0.16 -13.35 -8.85
CA PHE A 170 0.94 -12.86 -8.02
C PHE A 170 0.55 -12.94 -6.54
N GLN A 171 1.55 -12.89 -5.65
CA GLN A 171 1.34 -12.95 -4.20
C GLN A 171 1.87 -11.68 -3.53
N ILE A 172 1.07 -11.15 -2.60
CA ILE A 172 1.46 -10.06 -1.70
C ILE A 172 0.96 -10.44 -0.30
N ASP A 173 1.82 -10.34 0.70
CA ASP A 173 1.53 -10.62 2.10
C ASP A 173 0.84 -11.99 2.32
N GLY A 174 1.29 -13.02 1.59
CA GLY A 174 0.75 -14.37 1.67
C GLY A 174 -0.62 -14.57 1.01
N ARG A 175 -1.14 -13.57 0.32
CA ARG A 175 -2.40 -13.62 -0.43
C ARG A 175 -2.14 -13.68 -1.93
N THR A 176 -2.95 -14.46 -2.65
CA THR A 176 -2.85 -14.62 -4.11
C THR A 176 -3.88 -13.74 -4.81
N TYR A 177 -3.44 -13.04 -5.83
CA TYR A 177 -4.25 -12.16 -6.67
C TYR A 177 -4.14 -12.58 -8.13
N LEU A 178 -5.20 -12.33 -8.90
CA LEU A 178 -5.29 -12.51 -10.35
C LEU A 178 -5.39 -11.14 -11.01
N LEU A 179 -4.62 -10.91 -12.10
CA LEU A 179 -4.70 -9.72 -12.97
C LEU A 179 -5.72 -9.89 -14.09
#